data_7d2361a74cd1cce9f6265f279865d719
#
_entry.id   7d2361a74cd1cce9f6265f279865d719
#
_cell.length_a   1.000
_cell.length_b   1.000
_cell.length_c   1.000
_cell.angle_alpha   90.00
_cell.angle_beta   90.00
_cell.angle_gamma   90.00
#
_symmetry.space_group_name_H-M   'P 1'
#
loop_
_entity.id
_entity.type
_entity.pdbx_description
1 polymer ?
#
loop_
_entity_poly.entity_id
_entity_poly.type
_entity_poly.pdbx_seq_one_letter_code
_entity_poly.pdbx_strand_id
1 'polypeptide(L)'
;MTFPVLEHVAKSARHTTFFLSCGAAHATPVIFLHGWPELSISWREQLPAFAALGFYAVAPDMRGYGRSSVHPRHEDYALEEIVADMVELLGELGAKKAIWVGHDWGAPVVWSIAQAHPDLCHGVANLCVPYQPDGFAVETVVPLADRIVYPADKFPVAQWDYQMFYRENFAVAEAGFERDVGATVRLLFRSGDPSGKGKPARTAFVRVNGGYFGRGNPAPNLPRDAALLSEEDERRYAAALERNGFFGPCSWYMNWKANLAYAERAKANWRLEMPVLFLHAAYDYICETLVSRLAEPMRAHCDNLTEATIPSGHWMAQEKPVEVNAALAKWTAAQFPDLWLV
;
A
#
# COMPACT_ATOMS: atom_id res chain seq x y z
N MET A 1 8.94 10.44 26.59
CA MET A 1 8.30 9.14 26.92
C MET A 1 8.43 8.25 25.71
N THR A 2 8.91 7.02 25.87
CA THR A 2 8.89 6.02 24.80
C THR A 2 7.58 5.24 24.91
N PHE A 3 6.77 5.26 23.87
CA PHE A 3 5.56 4.45 23.80
C PHE A 3 5.93 3.04 23.30
N PRO A 4 5.62 1.97 24.05
CA PRO A 4 5.87 0.61 23.56
C PRO A 4 4.95 0.27 22.39
N VAL A 5 5.47 -0.46 21.42
CA VAL A 5 4.65 -1.09 20.39
C VAL A 5 4.11 -2.39 20.96
N LEU A 6 2.78 -2.56 20.91
CA LEU A 6 2.07 -3.71 21.43
C LEU A 6 1.51 -4.56 20.30
N GLU A 7 1.40 -5.86 20.51
CA GLU A 7 0.84 -6.83 19.58
C GLU A 7 -0.58 -7.23 19.98
N HIS A 8 -1.47 -7.31 19.02
CA HIS A 8 -2.88 -7.63 19.23
C HIS A 8 -3.41 -8.58 18.15
N VAL A 9 -4.55 -9.20 18.46
CA VAL A 9 -5.30 -10.04 17.53
C VAL A 9 -6.78 -9.71 17.67
N ALA A 10 -7.39 -9.22 16.61
CA ALA A 10 -8.83 -9.08 16.45
C ALA A 10 -9.38 -10.31 15.74
N LYS A 11 -10.50 -10.87 16.21
CA LYS A 11 -11.12 -12.08 15.62
C LYS A 11 -12.58 -11.82 15.30
N SER A 12 -12.92 -12.00 14.04
CA SER A 12 -14.32 -12.07 13.59
C SER A 12 -14.66 -13.47 13.11
N ALA A 13 -15.92 -13.70 12.71
CA ALA A 13 -16.34 -14.96 12.09
C ALA A 13 -15.69 -15.17 10.70
N ARG A 14 -15.27 -14.09 10.04
CA ARG A 14 -14.72 -14.10 8.67
C ARG A 14 -13.20 -14.14 8.64
N HIS A 15 -12.54 -13.44 9.57
CA HIS A 15 -11.12 -13.11 9.48
C HIS A 15 -10.49 -12.96 10.86
N THR A 16 -9.21 -13.27 10.96
CA THR A 16 -8.37 -12.90 12.10
C THR A 16 -7.37 -11.86 11.64
N THR A 17 -7.40 -10.68 12.23
CA THR A 17 -6.46 -9.59 11.96
C THR A 17 -5.46 -9.48 13.10
N PHE A 18 -4.19 -9.72 12.82
CA PHE A 18 -3.09 -9.33 13.70
C PHE A 18 -2.78 -7.87 13.47
N PHE A 19 -2.48 -7.11 14.53
CA PHE A 19 -2.04 -5.72 14.39
C PHE A 19 -1.06 -5.29 15.47
N LEU A 20 -0.23 -4.34 15.10
CA LEU A 20 0.62 -3.59 16.01
C LEU A 20 -0.10 -2.32 16.43
N SER A 21 0.09 -1.90 17.67
CA SER A 21 -0.39 -0.61 18.13
C SER A 21 0.61 0.14 18.99
N CYS A 22 0.46 1.47 19.05
CA CYS A 22 1.26 2.35 19.89
C CYS A 22 0.40 3.54 20.32
N GLY A 23 0.50 3.95 21.59
CA GLY A 23 -0.29 5.06 22.14
C GLY A 23 -1.46 4.59 23.00
N ALA A 24 -2.31 5.54 23.39
CA ALA A 24 -3.42 5.30 24.30
C ALA A 24 -4.64 4.76 23.53
N ALA A 25 -5.18 3.61 23.90
CA ALA A 25 -6.28 2.93 23.19
C ALA A 25 -7.60 3.74 23.12
N HIS A 26 -7.75 4.76 23.99
CA HIS A 26 -8.93 5.64 23.97
C HIS A 26 -8.76 6.87 23.08
N ALA A 27 -7.55 7.10 22.55
CA ALA A 27 -7.28 8.21 21.65
C ALA A 27 -7.82 7.93 20.24
N THR A 28 -7.93 8.97 19.42
CA THR A 28 -8.35 8.84 18.03
C THR A 28 -7.43 7.90 17.26
N PRO A 29 -7.95 6.85 16.59
CA PRO A 29 -7.11 5.94 15.85
C PRO A 29 -6.59 6.55 14.54
N VAL A 30 -5.29 6.33 14.29
CA VAL A 30 -4.67 6.47 12.97
C VAL A 30 -4.26 5.08 12.52
N ILE A 31 -4.89 4.57 11.45
CA ILE A 31 -4.72 3.20 10.99
C ILE A 31 -3.89 3.19 9.72
N PHE A 32 -2.74 2.50 9.77
CA PHE A 32 -1.73 2.45 8.71
C PHE A 32 -1.79 1.12 7.98
N LEU A 33 -2.21 1.13 6.72
CA LEU A 33 -2.39 -0.05 5.88
C LEU A 33 -1.21 -0.23 4.93
N HIS A 34 -0.50 -1.34 5.08
CA HIS A 34 0.61 -1.70 4.21
C HIS A 34 0.16 -2.31 2.89
N GLY A 35 1.07 -2.42 1.93
CA GLY A 35 0.84 -3.02 0.62
C GLY A 35 1.64 -4.30 0.37
N TRP A 36 1.96 -4.54 -0.87
CA TRP A 36 2.65 -5.73 -1.37
C TRP A 36 4.17 -5.53 -1.44
N PRO A 37 4.99 -6.46 -0.99
CA PRO A 37 4.73 -7.59 -0.09
C PRO A 37 5.16 -7.26 1.34
N GLU A 38 4.50 -6.31 1.94
CA GLU A 38 4.85 -5.73 3.23
C GLU A 38 4.20 -6.45 4.43
N LEU A 39 4.38 -5.87 5.61
CA LEU A 39 3.80 -6.25 6.90
C LEU A 39 3.49 -4.99 7.72
N SER A 40 2.78 -5.16 8.84
CA SER A 40 2.56 -4.09 9.83
C SER A 40 3.84 -3.38 10.28
N ILE A 41 4.98 -4.07 10.31
CA ILE A 41 6.29 -3.49 10.68
C ILE A 41 6.82 -2.47 9.67
N SER A 42 6.23 -2.35 8.48
CA SER A 42 6.55 -1.26 7.54
C SER A 42 6.32 0.10 8.18
N TRP A 43 5.41 0.18 9.14
CA TRP A 43 5.00 1.39 9.83
C TRP A 43 5.69 1.61 11.19
N ARG A 44 6.78 0.87 11.48
CA ARG A 44 7.52 0.91 12.76
C ARG A 44 8.00 2.30 13.17
N GLU A 45 8.26 3.19 12.19
CA GLU A 45 8.70 4.56 12.43
C GLU A 45 7.51 5.53 12.59
N GLN A 46 6.34 5.18 12.03
CA GLN A 46 5.12 5.98 12.12
C GLN A 46 4.37 5.73 13.43
N LEU A 47 4.34 4.49 13.89
CA LEU A 47 3.60 4.10 15.09
C LEU A 47 4.03 4.90 16.33
N PRO A 48 5.31 4.96 16.74
CA PRO A 48 5.72 5.74 17.91
C PRO A 48 5.61 7.25 17.69
N ALA A 49 5.80 7.72 16.45
CA ALA A 49 5.67 9.14 16.12
C ALA A 49 4.23 9.63 16.33
N PHE A 50 3.23 8.89 15.86
CA PHE A 50 1.83 9.24 16.02
C PHE A 50 1.33 9.04 17.45
N ALA A 51 1.83 8.03 18.15
CA ALA A 51 1.58 7.88 19.59
C ALA A 51 2.09 9.09 20.39
N ALA A 52 3.26 9.63 20.05
CA ALA A 52 3.81 10.83 20.67
C ALA A 52 2.99 12.10 20.39
N LEU A 53 2.24 12.12 19.28
CA LEU A 53 1.31 13.20 18.93
C LEU A 53 -0.07 13.06 19.60
N GLY A 54 -0.28 12.01 20.42
CA GLY A 54 -1.53 11.80 21.16
C GLY A 54 -2.57 10.94 20.42
N PHE A 55 -2.20 10.27 19.33
CA PHE A 55 -3.08 9.34 18.61
C PHE A 55 -2.90 7.89 19.06
N TYR A 56 -3.90 7.07 18.79
CA TYR A 56 -3.75 5.62 18.85
C TYR A 56 -3.32 5.10 17.48
N ALA A 57 -2.03 4.91 17.30
CA ALA A 57 -1.45 4.44 16.04
C ALA A 57 -1.60 2.92 15.92
N VAL A 58 -2.20 2.44 14.84
CA VAL A 58 -2.52 1.02 14.60
C VAL A 58 -2.02 0.62 13.22
N ALA A 59 -1.36 -0.53 13.11
CA ALA A 59 -0.91 -1.09 11.83
C ALA A 59 -1.26 -2.59 11.77
N PRO A 60 -2.26 -3.02 10.99
CA PRO A 60 -2.56 -4.44 10.80
C PRO A 60 -1.56 -5.12 9.86
N ASP A 61 -1.32 -6.42 10.06
CA ASP A 61 -0.95 -7.29 8.96
C ASP A 61 -2.20 -7.48 8.09
N MET A 62 -2.11 -7.14 6.82
CA MET A 62 -3.25 -7.21 5.92
C MET A 62 -3.60 -8.68 5.58
N ARG A 63 -4.78 -8.91 5.00
CA ARG A 63 -5.26 -10.23 4.58
C ARG A 63 -4.22 -10.96 3.72
N GLY A 64 -3.83 -12.18 4.12
CA GLY A 64 -2.81 -12.99 3.44
C GLY A 64 -1.38 -12.75 3.89
N TYR A 65 -1.17 -11.80 4.82
CA TYR A 65 0.16 -11.41 5.28
C TYR A 65 0.38 -11.71 6.76
N GLY A 66 1.64 -11.89 7.11
CA GLY A 66 2.10 -11.93 8.49
C GLY A 66 1.37 -12.93 9.37
N ARG A 67 0.73 -12.45 10.41
CA ARG A 67 -0.02 -13.25 11.39
C ARG A 67 -1.54 -13.15 11.22
N SER A 68 -2.00 -12.43 10.19
CA SER A 68 -3.40 -12.40 9.79
C SER A 68 -3.80 -13.63 9.00
N SER A 69 -5.11 -13.85 8.83
CA SER A 69 -5.64 -15.03 8.11
C SER A 69 -5.17 -15.07 6.65
N VAL A 70 -4.81 -16.28 6.22
CA VAL A 70 -4.56 -16.63 4.82
C VAL A 70 -5.78 -17.41 4.30
N HIS A 71 -6.20 -17.09 3.08
CA HIS A 71 -7.38 -17.70 2.45
C HIS A 71 -6.98 -18.44 1.17
N PRO A 72 -7.68 -19.52 0.77
CA PRO A 72 -7.24 -20.40 -0.30
C PRO A 72 -7.67 -19.99 -1.70
N ARG A 73 -8.52 -18.99 -1.88
CA ARG A 73 -9.08 -18.60 -3.17
C ARG A 73 -8.70 -17.17 -3.53
N HIS A 74 -8.54 -16.90 -4.82
CA HIS A 74 -8.24 -15.53 -5.28
C HIS A 74 -9.33 -14.53 -4.90
N GLU A 75 -10.59 -14.92 -5.00
CA GLU A 75 -11.76 -14.08 -4.71
C GLU A 75 -11.76 -13.57 -3.27
N ASP A 76 -11.19 -14.35 -2.35
CA ASP A 76 -11.07 -13.97 -0.95
C ASP A 76 -10.19 -12.72 -0.73
N TYR A 77 -9.42 -12.31 -1.76
CA TYR A 77 -8.54 -11.13 -1.74
C TYR A 77 -9.07 -9.95 -2.56
N ALA A 78 -10.37 -9.92 -2.87
CA ALA A 78 -11.00 -8.75 -3.47
C ALA A 78 -11.02 -7.57 -2.48
N LEU A 79 -10.96 -6.33 -2.99
CA LEU A 79 -10.94 -5.12 -2.16
C LEU A 79 -12.13 -5.04 -1.21
N GLU A 80 -13.33 -5.49 -1.62
CA GLU A 80 -14.51 -5.51 -0.77
C GLU A 80 -14.31 -6.35 0.50
N GLU A 81 -13.66 -7.52 0.38
CA GLU A 81 -13.35 -8.39 1.50
C GLU A 81 -12.31 -7.77 2.44
N ILE A 82 -11.30 -7.11 1.88
CA ILE A 82 -10.22 -6.47 2.64
C ILE A 82 -10.74 -5.21 3.35
N VAL A 83 -11.59 -4.43 2.68
CA VAL A 83 -12.27 -3.28 3.30
C VAL A 83 -13.14 -3.74 4.46
N ALA A 84 -13.88 -4.85 4.30
CA ALA A 84 -14.70 -5.40 5.38
C ALA A 84 -13.85 -5.81 6.60
N ASP A 85 -12.64 -6.36 6.41
CA ASP A 85 -11.73 -6.65 7.52
C ASP A 85 -11.32 -5.37 8.27
N MET A 86 -11.08 -4.28 7.56
CA MET A 86 -10.69 -3.00 8.17
C MET A 86 -11.86 -2.34 8.89
N VAL A 87 -13.08 -2.48 8.38
CA VAL A 87 -14.31 -2.03 9.07
C VAL A 87 -14.53 -2.83 10.36
N GLU A 88 -14.32 -4.15 10.31
CA GLU A 88 -14.37 -5.01 11.50
C GLU A 88 -13.28 -4.64 12.51
N LEU A 89 -12.04 -4.36 12.06
CA LEU A 89 -10.96 -3.90 12.92
C LEU A 89 -11.32 -2.58 13.61
N LEU A 90 -11.85 -1.59 12.87
CA LEU A 90 -12.29 -0.32 13.46
C LEU A 90 -13.34 -0.52 14.56
N GLY A 91 -14.30 -1.43 14.30
CA GLY A 91 -15.31 -1.81 15.29
C GLY A 91 -14.71 -2.46 16.55
N GLU A 92 -13.72 -3.34 16.40
CA GLU A 92 -13.00 -3.97 17.51
C GLU A 92 -12.20 -2.95 18.34
N LEU A 93 -11.66 -1.90 17.70
CA LEU A 93 -11.01 -0.79 18.39
C LEU A 93 -12.02 0.09 19.17
N GLY A 94 -13.34 -0.14 19.04
CA GLY A 94 -14.39 0.66 19.66
C GLY A 94 -14.53 2.06 19.08
N ALA A 95 -13.94 2.32 17.92
CA ALA A 95 -13.93 3.64 17.30
C ALA A 95 -15.01 3.77 16.20
N LYS A 96 -15.57 4.97 16.07
CA LYS A 96 -16.55 5.27 15.01
C LYS A 96 -15.89 5.75 13.73
N LYS A 97 -14.76 6.42 13.85
CA LYS A 97 -13.98 6.97 12.73
C LYS A 97 -12.50 6.84 13.01
N ALA A 98 -11.71 6.82 11.95
CA ALA A 98 -10.26 6.88 12.00
C ALA A 98 -9.71 7.87 10.98
N ILE A 99 -8.43 8.25 11.14
CA ILE A 99 -7.60 8.73 10.05
C ILE A 99 -6.98 7.48 9.41
N TRP A 100 -7.19 7.28 8.12
CA TRP A 100 -6.69 6.12 7.39
C TRP A 100 -5.47 6.51 6.57
N VAL A 101 -4.41 5.72 6.68
CA VAL A 101 -3.16 5.94 5.94
C VAL A 101 -2.83 4.68 5.16
N GLY A 102 -2.60 4.80 3.85
CA GLY A 102 -2.31 3.67 2.97
C GLY A 102 -1.03 3.83 2.17
N HIS A 103 -0.35 2.72 1.91
CA HIS A 103 0.80 2.65 1.02
C HIS A 103 0.64 1.47 0.08
N ASP A 104 1.09 1.59 -1.19
CA ASP A 104 0.99 0.57 -2.23
C ASP A 104 -0.44 0.00 -2.31
N TRP A 105 -0.69 -1.32 -2.18
CA TRP A 105 -2.04 -1.90 -2.11
C TRP A 105 -2.87 -1.43 -0.90
N GLY A 106 -2.23 -0.99 0.17
CA GLY A 106 -2.94 -0.35 1.28
C GLY A 106 -3.64 0.94 0.87
N ALA A 107 -3.12 1.68 -0.13
CA ALA A 107 -3.76 2.88 -0.65
C ALA A 107 -5.09 2.59 -1.39
N PRO A 108 -5.22 1.65 -2.35
CA PRO A 108 -6.51 1.22 -2.88
C PRO A 108 -7.52 0.80 -1.83
N VAL A 109 -7.09 0.16 -0.72
CA VAL A 109 -7.98 -0.17 0.40
C VAL A 109 -8.49 1.10 1.08
N VAL A 110 -7.60 2.06 1.40
CA VAL A 110 -7.99 3.36 2.00
C VAL A 110 -8.92 4.14 1.07
N TRP A 111 -8.61 4.19 -0.23
CA TRP A 111 -9.49 4.83 -1.22
C TRP A 111 -10.87 4.18 -1.27
N SER A 112 -10.93 2.85 -1.21
CA SER A 112 -12.20 2.10 -1.19
C SER A 112 -12.99 2.33 0.10
N ILE A 113 -12.33 2.45 1.26
CA ILE A 113 -12.98 2.86 2.52
C ILE A 113 -13.57 4.26 2.37
N ALA A 114 -12.81 5.22 1.83
CA ALA A 114 -13.28 6.58 1.63
C ALA A 114 -14.48 6.67 0.67
N GLN A 115 -14.49 5.84 -0.38
CA GLN A 115 -15.59 5.77 -1.35
C GLN A 115 -16.85 5.11 -0.79
N ALA A 116 -16.71 3.95 -0.15
CA ALA A 116 -17.84 3.13 0.29
C ALA A 116 -18.33 3.49 1.70
N HIS A 117 -17.44 3.96 2.56
CA HIS A 117 -17.67 4.23 3.98
C HIS A 117 -17.11 5.60 4.42
N PRO A 118 -17.47 6.73 3.75
CA PRO A 118 -16.94 8.05 4.09
C PRO A 118 -17.24 8.46 5.54
N ASP A 119 -18.32 7.92 6.11
CA ASP A 119 -18.72 8.09 7.50
C ASP A 119 -17.75 7.47 8.52
N LEU A 120 -16.87 6.58 8.11
CA LEU A 120 -15.81 5.99 8.96
C LEU A 120 -14.49 6.76 8.88
N CYS A 121 -14.42 7.86 8.11
CA CYS A 121 -13.20 8.63 7.89
C CYS A 121 -13.29 9.99 8.61
N HIS A 122 -12.26 10.34 9.39
CA HIS A 122 -11.95 11.74 9.66
C HIS A 122 -11.28 12.35 8.43
N GLY A 123 -10.35 11.64 7.82
CA GLY A 123 -9.66 11.94 6.58
C GLY A 123 -8.78 10.76 6.15
N VAL A 124 -8.19 10.88 4.99
CA VAL A 124 -7.35 9.83 4.39
C VAL A 124 -6.02 10.39 3.92
N ALA A 125 -4.95 9.64 4.13
CA ALA A 125 -3.62 9.95 3.62
C ALA A 125 -3.08 8.75 2.84
N ASN A 126 -2.61 8.96 1.61
CA ASN A 126 -2.09 7.88 0.80
C ASN A 126 -0.71 8.22 0.22
N LEU A 127 0.12 7.18 0.16
CA LEU A 127 1.49 7.21 -0.28
C LEU A 127 1.62 6.43 -1.59
N CYS A 128 2.27 7.00 -2.58
CA CYS A 128 2.61 6.44 -3.89
C CYS A 128 1.43 6.19 -4.83
N VAL A 129 0.36 5.53 -4.40
CA VAL A 129 -0.75 5.12 -5.28
C VAL A 129 -1.90 6.11 -5.20
N PRO A 130 -2.16 6.91 -6.26
CA PRO A 130 -3.18 7.94 -6.25
C PRO A 130 -4.60 7.37 -6.41
N TYR A 131 -5.58 8.17 -6.06
CA TYR A 131 -6.98 7.82 -6.19
C TYR A 131 -7.38 7.61 -7.65
N GLN A 132 -7.96 6.44 -7.90
CA GLN A 132 -8.61 6.10 -9.16
C GLN A 132 -10.10 5.86 -8.86
N PRO A 133 -11.00 6.77 -9.22
CA PRO A 133 -12.42 6.66 -8.90
C PRO A 133 -13.06 5.40 -9.46
N ASP A 134 -12.66 4.99 -10.65
CA ASP A 134 -13.12 3.76 -11.32
C ASP A 134 -12.39 2.48 -10.83
N GLY A 135 -11.57 2.61 -9.79
CA GLY A 135 -10.73 1.53 -9.26
C GLY A 135 -9.35 1.45 -9.92
N PHE A 136 -8.37 0.94 -9.16
CA PHE A 136 -7.00 0.77 -9.63
C PHE A 136 -6.85 -0.57 -10.36
N ALA A 137 -6.84 -0.52 -11.69
CA ALA A 137 -6.64 -1.69 -12.56
C ALA A 137 -5.84 -1.27 -13.81
N VAL A 138 -5.24 -2.24 -14.50
CA VAL A 138 -4.50 -1.98 -15.76
C VAL A 138 -5.37 -1.20 -16.74
N GLU A 139 -6.63 -1.53 -16.81
CA GLU A 139 -7.62 -0.94 -17.71
C GLU A 139 -7.86 0.55 -17.45
N THR A 140 -7.79 0.98 -16.20
CA THR A 140 -8.02 2.38 -15.78
C THR A 140 -6.75 3.20 -15.77
N VAL A 141 -5.60 2.60 -15.45
CA VAL A 141 -4.33 3.35 -15.27
C VAL A 141 -3.49 3.46 -16.55
N VAL A 142 -3.57 2.51 -17.46
CA VAL A 142 -2.78 2.52 -18.72
C VAL A 142 -3.04 3.75 -19.60
N PRO A 143 -4.27 4.29 -19.72
CA PRO A 143 -4.51 5.55 -20.44
C PRO A 143 -3.82 6.77 -19.84
N LEU A 144 -3.39 6.69 -18.56
CA LEU A 144 -2.78 7.79 -17.80
C LEU A 144 -1.23 7.69 -17.78
N ALA A 145 -0.66 6.63 -18.33
CA ALA A 145 0.80 6.42 -18.37
C ALA A 145 1.53 7.49 -19.17
N ASP A 146 2.79 7.76 -18.79
CA ASP A 146 3.70 8.57 -19.61
C ASP A 146 4.08 7.83 -20.90
N ARG A 147 3.44 8.19 -22.01
CA ARG A 147 3.65 7.57 -23.33
C ARG A 147 4.95 8.00 -24.02
N ILE A 148 5.69 8.95 -23.46
CA ILE A 148 7.06 9.26 -23.90
C ILE A 148 8.00 8.16 -23.39
N VAL A 149 7.87 7.78 -22.12
CA VAL A 149 8.66 6.70 -21.51
C VAL A 149 8.16 5.32 -21.95
N TYR A 150 6.84 5.16 -22.13
CA TYR A 150 6.19 3.90 -22.47
C TYR A 150 5.39 4.01 -23.79
N PRO A 151 6.05 4.12 -24.98
CA PRO A 151 5.36 4.11 -26.28
C PRO A 151 4.47 2.85 -26.41
N ALA A 152 3.22 3.06 -26.88
CA ALA A 152 2.19 2.01 -26.85
C ALA A 152 2.51 0.79 -27.72
N ASP A 153 3.27 0.97 -28.80
CA ASP A 153 3.75 -0.08 -29.71
C ASP A 153 4.77 -1.02 -29.03
N LYS A 154 5.54 -0.53 -28.05
CA LYS A 154 6.55 -1.29 -27.30
C LYS A 154 6.06 -1.72 -25.93
N PHE A 155 5.27 -0.89 -25.29
CA PHE A 155 4.77 -1.06 -23.92
C PHE A 155 3.23 -0.90 -23.89
N PRO A 156 2.45 -1.84 -24.43
CA PRO A 156 1.01 -1.69 -24.55
C PRO A 156 0.32 -1.44 -23.20
N VAL A 157 0.83 -2.03 -22.11
CA VAL A 157 0.33 -1.86 -20.73
C VAL A 157 1.29 -1.06 -19.84
N ALA A 158 2.22 -0.31 -20.45
CA ALA A 158 3.19 0.54 -19.76
C ALA A 158 3.96 -0.21 -18.66
N GLN A 159 4.17 0.41 -17.49
CA GLN A 159 4.89 -0.15 -16.36
C GLN A 159 4.13 -1.26 -15.62
N TRP A 160 2.86 -1.50 -15.93
CA TRP A 160 2.01 -2.51 -15.27
C TRP A 160 1.99 -3.88 -15.96
N ASP A 161 3.00 -4.17 -16.79
CA ASP A 161 3.14 -5.45 -17.49
C ASP A 161 3.20 -6.65 -16.52
N TYR A 162 3.75 -6.46 -15.32
CA TYR A 162 3.77 -7.45 -14.26
C TYR A 162 2.37 -7.89 -13.80
N GLN A 163 1.38 -6.99 -13.79
CA GLN A 163 0.01 -7.34 -13.41
C GLN A 163 -0.63 -8.24 -14.47
N MET A 164 -0.35 -8.00 -15.75
CA MET A 164 -0.79 -8.91 -16.82
C MET A 164 -0.11 -10.27 -16.71
N PHE A 165 1.19 -10.27 -16.34
CA PHE A 165 1.90 -11.53 -16.12
C PHE A 165 1.26 -12.36 -15.00
N TYR A 166 0.85 -11.75 -13.90
CA TYR A 166 0.14 -12.46 -12.82
C TYR A 166 -1.18 -13.04 -13.31
N ARG A 167 -1.96 -12.27 -14.09
CA ARG A 167 -3.24 -12.75 -14.67
C ARG A 167 -3.05 -13.95 -15.61
N GLU A 168 -1.98 -13.96 -16.36
CA GLU A 168 -1.69 -14.96 -17.40
C GLU A 168 -0.91 -16.17 -16.86
N ASN A 169 -0.06 -15.97 -15.85
CA ASN A 169 0.94 -16.94 -15.38
C ASN A 169 1.09 -16.96 -13.86
N PHE A 170 -0.02 -16.97 -13.12
CA PHE A 170 -0.03 -16.83 -11.66
C PHE A 170 0.95 -17.77 -10.95
N ALA A 171 0.87 -19.07 -11.20
CA ALA A 171 1.72 -20.07 -10.56
C ALA A 171 3.23 -19.87 -10.85
N VAL A 172 3.56 -19.31 -12.03
CA VAL A 172 4.96 -18.98 -12.37
C VAL A 172 5.43 -17.75 -11.60
N ALA A 173 4.56 -16.75 -11.42
CA ALA A 173 4.86 -15.57 -10.63
C ALA A 173 5.07 -15.93 -9.15
N GLU A 174 4.13 -16.66 -8.57
CA GLU A 174 4.18 -17.17 -7.19
C GLU A 174 5.46 -17.96 -6.94
N ALA A 175 5.70 -19.03 -7.72
CA ALA A 175 6.88 -19.87 -7.58
C ALA A 175 8.19 -19.09 -7.79
N GLY A 176 8.19 -18.03 -8.60
CA GLY A 176 9.36 -17.17 -8.81
C GLY A 176 9.77 -16.44 -7.53
N PHE A 177 8.81 -15.90 -6.80
CA PHE A 177 9.07 -15.20 -5.54
C PHE A 177 9.47 -16.16 -4.41
N GLU A 178 8.92 -17.38 -4.39
CA GLU A 178 9.13 -18.37 -3.33
C GLU A 178 10.45 -19.14 -3.42
N ARG A 179 11.12 -19.15 -4.57
CA ARG A 179 12.37 -19.90 -4.76
C ARG A 179 13.52 -19.50 -3.83
N ASP A 180 13.61 -18.21 -3.54
CA ASP A 180 14.53 -17.64 -2.55
C ASP A 180 13.88 -16.37 -2.00
N VAL A 181 13.13 -16.55 -0.92
CA VAL A 181 12.35 -15.47 -0.31
C VAL A 181 13.26 -14.38 0.25
N GLY A 182 14.41 -14.75 0.83
CA GLY A 182 15.40 -13.78 1.31
C GLY A 182 15.96 -12.91 0.18
N ALA A 183 16.33 -13.51 -0.96
CA ALA A 183 16.77 -12.76 -2.13
C ALA A 183 15.64 -11.91 -2.73
N THR A 184 14.40 -12.43 -2.72
CA THR A 184 13.21 -11.68 -3.14
C THR A 184 13.01 -10.43 -2.30
N VAL A 185 13.07 -10.52 -0.98
CA VAL A 185 12.97 -9.38 -0.06
C VAL A 185 14.10 -8.37 -0.34
N ARG A 186 15.34 -8.82 -0.41
CA ARG A 186 16.49 -7.93 -0.71
C ARG A 186 16.38 -7.22 -2.05
N LEU A 187 15.81 -7.86 -3.07
CA LEU A 187 15.62 -7.25 -4.39
C LEU A 187 14.50 -6.21 -4.39
N LEU A 188 13.39 -6.50 -3.71
CA LEU A 188 12.19 -5.67 -3.73
C LEU A 188 12.36 -4.41 -2.86
N PHE A 189 12.87 -4.56 -1.65
CA PHE A 189 13.04 -3.45 -0.72
C PHE A 189 14.33 -2.68 -1.02
N ARG A 190 14.24 -1.69 -1.93
CA ARG A 190 15.35 -0.84 -2.38
C ARG A 190 14.97 0.62 -2.28
N SER A 191 15.94 1.44 -1.88
CA SER A 191 15.84 2.89 -1.92
C SER A 191 15.64 3.39 -3.35
N GLY A 192 15.02 4.55 -3.48
CA GLY A 192 14.78 5.19 -4.77
C GLY A 192 16.06 5.58 -5.49
N ASP A 193 16.12 5.35 -6.80
CA ASP A 193 17.25 5.72 -7.65
C ASP A 193 16.87 6.84 -8.61
N PRO A 194 17.37 8.09 -8.41
CA PRO A 194 17.10 9.22 -9.31
C PRO A 194 17.49 8.96 -10.77
N SER A 195 18.45 8.06 -11.00
CA SER A 195 18.94 7.73 -12.35
C SER A 195 17.93 7.00 -13.23
N GLY A 196 16.85 6.45 -12.61
CA GLY A 196 15.74 5.80 -13.30
C GLY A 196 14.77 6.77 -13.99
N LYS A 197 14.84 8.07 -13.69
CA LYS A 197 13.93 9.07 -14.24
C LYS A 197 13.95 9.07 -15.77
N GLY A 198 12.74 9.02 -16.38
CA GLY A 198 12.58 8.99 -17.83
C GLY A 198 12.96 7.66 -18.51
N LYS A 199 13.16 6.60 -17.72
CA LYS A 199 13.46 5.25 -18.24
C LYS A 199 12.32 4.29 -17.88
N PRO A 200 12.03 3.28 -18.72
CA PRO A 200 11.05 2.26 -18.39
C PRO A 200 11.44 1.49 -17.12
N ALA A 201 10.48 1.33 -16.21
CA ALA A 201 10.64 0.51 -15.02
C ALA A 201 10.83 -0.98 -15.38
N ARG A 202 11.52 -1.73 -14.53
CA ARG A 202 11.73 -3.18 -14.73
C ARG A 202 10.42 -3.96 -14.83
N THR A 203 9.38 -3.49 -14.18
CA THR A 203 8.02 -4.05 -14.21
C THR A 203 7.35 -4.00 -15.57
N ALA A 204 7.83 -3.17 -16.50
CA ALA A 204 7.35 -3.11 -17.89
C ALA A 204 7.86 -4.26 -18.78
N PHE A 205 8.73 -5.12 -18.29
CA PHE A 205 9.39 -6.17 -19.07
C PHE A 205 9.10 -7.59 -18.55
N VAL A 206 8.17 -7.75 -17.59
CA VAL A 206 7.98 -9.03 -16.90
C VAL A 206 7.50 -10.13 -17.82
N ARG A 207 6.55 -9.86 -18.75
CA ARG A 207 6.07 -10.85 -19.72
C ARG A 207 7.14 -11.25 -20.74
N VAL A 208 7.85 -10.28 -21.28
CA VAL A 208 8.91 -10.57 -22.29
C VAL A 208 10.07 -11.32 -21.68
N ASN A 209 10.37 -11.08 -20.40
CA ASN A 209 11.38 -11.81 -19.63
C ASN A 209 10.90 -13.20 -19.17
N GLY A 210 9.60 -13.50 -19.27
CA GLY A 210 9.01 -14.75 -18.80
C GLY A 210 8.95 -14.89 -17.30
N GLY A 211 8.90 -13.77 -16.55
CA GLY A 211 8.79 -13.69 -15.11
C GLY A 211 9.53 -12.49 -14.53
N TYR A 212 9.29 -12.20 -13.28
CA TYR A 212 9.86 -11.04 -12.57
C TYR A 212 11.41 -11.08 -12.52
N PHE A 213 11.97 -12.28 -12.45
CA PHE A 213 13.42 -12.54 -12.41
C PHE A 213 13.94 -13.24 -13.67
N GLY A 214 13.12 -13.32 -14.72
CA GLY A 214 13.35 -14.12 -15.90
C GLY A 214 12.80 -15.55 -15.75
N ARG A 215 12.68 -16.26 -16.86
CA ARG A 215 12.02 -17.58 -16.92
C ARG A 215 12.71 -18.60 -16.01
N GLY A 216 12.01 -19.02 -14.96
CA GLY A 216 12.47 -20.08 -14.07
C GLY A 216 13.64 -19.69 -13.17
N ASN A 217 14.06 -18.42 -13.13
CA ASN A 217 15.14 -17.96 -12.26
C ASN A 217 14.63 -17.60 -10.86
N PRO A 218 15.42 -17.81 -9.80
CA PRO A 218 15.21 -17.18 -8.50
C PRO A 218 15.50 -15.67 -8.58
N ALA A 219 15.10 -14.94 -7.56
CA ALA A 219 15.54 -13.55 -7.38
C ALA A 219 17.08 -13.49 -7.33
N PRO A 220 17.70 -12.50 -7.99
CA PRO A 220 19.15 -12.33 -7.89
C PRO A 220 19.55 -12.02 -6.46
N ASN A 221 20.62 -12.67 -5.98
CA ASN A 221 21.12 -12.47 -4.63
C ASN A 221 21.90 -11.15 -4.55
N LEU A 222 21.19 -10.08 -4.17
CA LEU A 222 21.76 -8.75 -3.96
C LEU A 222 22.08 -8.51 -2.48
N PRO A 223 23.06 -7.65 -2.17
CA PRO A 223 23.24 -7.17 -0.81
C PRO A 223 21.97 -6.46 -0.32
N ARG A 224 21.65 -6.59 0.96
CA ARG A 224 20.58 -5.83 1.61
C ARG A 224 20.84 -4.33 1.45
N ASP A 225 19.78 -3.57 1.20
CA ASP A 225 19.83 -2.11 1.30
C ASP A 225 19.71 -1.68 2.77
N ALA A 226 20.86 -1.43 3.38
CA ALA A 226 20.94 -1.13 4.80
C ALA A 226 20.36 0.24 5.19
N ALA A 227 20.15 1.11 4.20
CA ALA A 227 19.49 2.41 4.44
C ALA A 227 17.97 2.27 4.62
N LEU A 228 17.39 1.18 4.10
CA LEU A 228 15.95 0.93 4.11
C LEU A 228 15.55 -0.21 5.05
N LEU A 229 16.32 -1.28 5.09
CA LEU A 229 16.04 -2.47 5.91
C LEU A 229 17.17 -2.73 6.89
N SER A 230 16.85 -2.94 8.17
CA SER A 230 17.76 -3.58 9.12
C SER A 230 17.84 -5.10 8.84
N GLU A 231 18.84 -5.78 9.42
CA GLU A 231 18.91 -7.26 9.36
C GLU A 231 17.71 -7.93 10.02
N GLU A 232 17.18 -7.32 11.08
CA GLU A 232 16.00 -7.80 11.78
C GLU A 232 14.75 -7.66 10.91
N ASP A 233 14.58 -6.53 10.23
CA ASP A 233 13.44 -6.31 9.33
C ASP A 233 13.48 -7.30 8.16
N GLU A 234 14.66 -7.50 7.52
CA GLU A 234 14.82 -8.49 6.46
C GLU A 234 14.39 -9.87 6.93
N ARG A 235 14.88 -10.31 8.12
CA ARG A 235 14.49 -11.61 8.69
C ARG A 235 12.99 -11.73 8.96
N ARG A 236 12.35 -10.65 9.45
CA ARG A 236 10.91 -10.63 9.73
C ARG A 236 10.07 -10.75 8.47
N TYR A 237 10.42 -9.97 7.43
CA TYR A 237 9.74 -10.07 6.12
C TYR A 237 9.93 -11.45 5.51
N ALA A 238 11.16 -11.94 5.43
CA ALA A 238 11.45 -13.24 4.85
C ALA A 238 10.72 -14.37 5.60
N ALA A 239 10.82 -14.43 6.92
CA ALA A 239 10.17 -15.47 7.72
C ALA A 239 8.63 -15.46 7.60
N ALA A 240 8.00 -14.29 7.50
CA ALA A 240 6.56 -14.18 7.31
C ALA A 240 6.12 -14.66 5.93
N LEU A 241 6.85 -14.26 4.88
CA LEU A 241 6.58 -14.65 3.50
C LEU A 241 6.92 -16.14 3.23
N GLU A 242 7.98 -16.68 3.85
CA GLU A 242 8.27 -18.13 3.81
C GLU A 242 7.16 -18.95 4.46
N ARG A 243 6.60 -18.47 5.57
CA ARG A 243 5.52 -19.19 6.28
C ARG A 243 4.20 -19.19 5.52
N ASN A 244 3.81 -18.05 4.93
CA ASN A 244 2.49 -17.85 4.33
C ASN A 244 2.49 -18.08 2.81
N GLY A 245 3.66 -18.07 2.16
CA GLY A 245 3.80 -18.09 0.71
C GLY A 245 3.38 -16.77 0.05
N PHE A 246 3.46 -16.76 -1.28
CA PHE A 246 3.07 -15.62 -2.11
C PHE A 246 1.69 -15.77 -2.76
N PHE A 247 0.96 -16.87 -2.49
CA PHE A 247 -0.41 -17.01 -3.01
C PHE A 247 -1.30 -15.85 -2.58
N GLY A 248 -1.39 -15.56 -1.28
CA GLY A 248 -2.18 -14.45 -0.75
C GLY A 248 -1.74 -13.10 -1.34
N PRO A 249 -0.48 -12.68 -1.15
CA PRO A 249 0.05 -11.44 -1.72
C PRO A 249 -0.22 -11.25 -3.23
N CYS A 250 0.04 -12.27 -4.05
CA CYS A 250 -0.19 -12.20 -5.49
C CYS A 250 -1.68 -12.22 -5.87
N SER A 251 -2.54 -12.82 -5.03
CA SER A 251 -3.99 -12.88 -5.29
C SER A 251 -4.68 -11.52 -5.22
N TRP A 252 -4.08 -10.51 -4.58
CA TRP A 252 -4.59 -9.14 -4.60
C TRP A 252 -4.67 -8.57 -6.04
N TYR A 253 -3.79 -9.02 -6.94
CA TYR A 253 -3.77 -8.59 -8.33
C TYR A 253 -4.78 -9.34 -9.23
N MET A 254 -5.43 -10.41 -8.72
CA MET A 254 -6.30 -11.27 -9.51
C MET A 254 -7.76 -10.78 -9.56
N ASN A 255 -8.14 -9.87 -8.67
CA ASN A 255 -9.54 -9.47 -8.43
C ASN A 255 -9.98 -8.20 -9.17
N TRP A 256 -9.28 -7.80 -10.23
CA TRP A 256 -9.49 -6.53 -10.91
C TRP A 256 -10.96 -6.30 -11.35
N LYS A 257 -11.67 -7.33 -11.86
CA LYS A 257 -13.09 -7.20 -12.25
C LYS A 257 -14.00 -6.92 -11.05
N ALA A 258 -13.82 -7.67 -9.97
CA ALA A 258 -14.58 -7.48 -8.74
C ALA A 258 -14.26 -6.10 -8.11
N ASN A 259 -12.99 -5.68 -8.16
CA ASN A 259 -12.57 -4.39 -7.63
C ASN A 259 -13.14 -3.20 -8.42
N LEU A 260 -13.21 -3.29 -9.76
CA LEU A 260 -13.88 -2.29 -10.60
C LEU A 260 -15.38 -2.24 -10.28
N ALA A 261 -16.06 -3.39 -10.23
CA ALA A 261 -17.47 -3.45 -9.86
C ALA A 261 -17.75 -2.94 -8.43
N TYR A 262 -16.80 -3.11 -7.52
CA TYR A 262 -16.89 -2.52 -6.18
C TYR A 262 -16.78 -1.00 -6.22
N ALA A 263 -15.86 -0.45 -7.02
CA ALA A 263 -15.70 0.98 -7.21
C ALA A 263 -16.96 1.66 -7.81
N GLU A 264 -17.70 0.97 -8.69
CA GLU A 264 -18.96 1.47 -9.24
C GLU A 264 -20.04 1.75 -8.17
N ARG A 265 -19.92 1.17 -6.97
CA ARG A 265 -20.83 1.37 -5.83
C ARG A 265 -20.42 2.54 -4.94
N ALA A 266 -19.45 3.35 -5.38
CA ALA A 266 -18.97 4.51 -4.64
C ALA A 266 -20.10 5.49 -4.31
N LYS A 267 -20.05 6.08 -3.13
CA LYS A 267 -20.96 7.16 -2.71
C LYS A 267 -20.53 8.50 -3.34
N ALA A 268 -21.40 9.49 -3.28
CA ALA A 268 -21.14 10.87 -3.69
C ALA A 268 -20.55 11.02 -5.12
N ASN A 269 -20.95 10.15 -6.06
CA ASN A 269 -20.44 10.17 -7.44
C ASN A 269 -18.91 10.20 -7.48
N TRP A 270 -18.27 9.31 -6.69
CA TRP A 270 -16.82 9.16 -6.55
C TRP A 270 -16.07 10.38 -5.97
N ARG A 271 -16.76 11.44 -5.53
CA ARG A 271 -16.12 12.59 -4.89
C ARG A 271 -15.76 12.29 -3.44
N LEU A 272 -14.57 12.71 -3.04
CA LEU A 272 -14.09 12.62 -1.66
C LEU A 272 -14.09 14.04 -1.05
N GLU A 273 -15.06 14.30 -0.17
CA GLU A 273 -15.23 15.60 0.49
C GLU A 273 -14.37 15.75 1.76
N MET A 274 -13.98 14.60 2.37
CA MET A 274 -13.11 14.63 3.55
C MET A 274 -11.70 15.13 3.20
N PRO A 275 -10.91 15.60 4.19
CA PRO A 275 -9.52 15.95 4.00
C PRO A 275 -8.71 14.76 3.43
N VAL A 276 -7.95 15.02 2.38
CA VAL A 276 -7.08 14.07 1.70
C VAL A 276 -5.65 14.60 1.70
N LEU A 277 -4.70 13.75 2.11
CA LEU A 277 -3.27 13.96 1.86
C LEU A 277 -2.77 12.93 0.85
N PHE A 278 -2.00 13.38 -0.13
CA PHE A 278 -1.27 12.49 -1.02
C PHE A 278 0.22 12.81 -1.02
N LEU A 279 1.04 11.78 -0.80
CA LEU A 279 2.50 11.89 -0.82
C LEU A 279 3.05 11.23 -2.10
N HIS A 280 3.61 12.06 -2.98
CA HIS A 280 4.30 11.60 -4.18
C HIS A 280 5.70 11.10 -3.83
N ALA A 281 6.10 9.95 -4.36
CA ALA A 281 7.49 9.48 -4.30
C ALA A 281 8.23 9.94 -5.57
N ALA A 282 9.28 10.74 -5.41
CA ALA A 282 9.98 11.35 -6.53
C ALA A 282 10.67 10.33 -7.46
N TYR A 283 10.96 9.13 -6.95
CA TYR A 283 11.71 8.08 -7.64
C TYR A 283 10.94 6.74 -7.68
N ASP A 284 9.61 6.78 -7.52
CA ASP A 284 8.75 5.63 -7.77
C ASP A 284 8.33 5.62 -9.25
N TYR A 285 8.91 4.73 -10.02
CA TYR A 285 8.65 4.63 -11.46
C TYR A 285 7.55 3.61 -11.81
N ILE A 286 6.99 2.93 -10.80
CA ILE A 286 5.83 2.04 -10.95
C ILE A 286 4.54 2.83 -10.78
N CYS A 287 4.51 3.69 -9.74
CA CYS A 287 3.41 4.60 -9.45
C CYS A 287 3.84 6.05 -9.71
N GLU A 288 4.42 6.31 -10.89
CA GLU A 288 4.89 7.64 -11.27
C GLU A 288 3.71 8.63 -11.38
N THR A 289 3.72 9.68 -10.57
CA THR A 289 2.61 10.63 -10.42
C THR A 289 2.99 12.09 -10.65
N LEU A 290 4.28 12.38 -10.93
CA LEU A 290 4.78 13.73 -11.08
C LEU A 290 4.80 14.21 -12.54
N VAL A 291 5.01 13.28 -13.48
CA VAL A 291 5.12 13.57 -14.92
C VAL A 291 3.95 12.97 -15.69
N SER A 292 3.51 11.75 -15.33
CA SER A 292 2.37 11.09 -15.93
C SER A 292 1.05 11.74 -15.53
N ARG A 293 -0.03 11.27 -16.16
CA ARG A 293 -1.38 11.72 -15.85
C ARG A 293 -2.03 10.95 -14.69
N LEU A 294 -1.26 10.07 -14.02
CA LEU A 294 -1.80 9.10 -13.05
C LEU A 294 -2.49 9.78 -11.85
N ALA A 295 -2.06 10.97 -11.44
CA ALA A 295 -2.68 11.72 -10.35
C ALA A 295 -3.84 12.64 -10.80
N GLU A 296 -4.14 12.77 -12.10
CA GLU A 296 -5.23 13.64 -12.58
C GLU A 296 -6.62 13.25 -12.03
N PRO A 297 -7.02 11.96 -12.03
CA PRO A 297 -8.32 11.57 -11.47
C PRO A 297 -8.46 11.92 -9.98
N MET A 298 -7.40 11.76 -9.19
CA MET A 298 -7.37 12.17 -7.79
C MET A 298 -7.64 13.67 -7.64
N ARG A 299 -6.94 14.51 -8.41
CA ARG A 299 -7.11 15.96 -8.38
C ARG A 299 -8.51 16.41 -8.80
N ALA A 300 -9.15 15.64 -9.68
CA ALA A 300 -10.49 15.92 -10.17
C ALA A 300 -11.60 15.55 -9.16
N HIS A 301 -11.34 14.60 -8.25
CA HIS A 301 -12.37 14.01 -7.40
C HIS A 301 -12.17 14.21 -5.90
N CYS A 302 -11.04 14.77 -5.45
CA CYS A 302 -10.80 15.09 -4.04
C CYS A 302 -10.98 16.59 -3.80
N ASP A 303 -12.03 16.99 -3.04
CA ASP A 303 -12.38 18.39 -2.83
C ASP A 303 -11.44 19.13 -1.89
N ASN A 304 -10.85 18.43 -0.92
CA ASN A 304 -9.91 18.96 0.06
C ASN A 304 -8.58 18.19 -0.02
N LEU A 305 -7.88 18.35 -1.13
CA LEU A 305 -6.62 17.67 -1.43
C LEU A 305 -5.41 18.51 -1.02
N THR A 306 -4.53 17.88 -0.23
CA THR A 306 -3.17 18.36 0.03
C THR A 306 -2.18 17.41 -0.62
N GLU A 307 -1.21 17.94 -1.36
CA GLU A 307 -0.17 17.15 -2.02
C GLU A 307 1.21 17.57 -1.51
N ALA A 308 2.12 16.61 -1.34
CA ALA A 308 3.53 16.85 -1.07
C ALA A 308 4.41 15.81 -1.76
N THR A 309 5.65 16.16 -2.08
CA THR A 309 6.61 15.28 -2.73
C THR A 309 7.71 14.91 -1.75
N ILE A 310 7.99 13.61 -1.63
CA ILE A 310 9.09 13.08 -0.83
C ILE A 310 10.20 12.60 -1.80
N PRO A 311 11.47 12.96 -1.57
CA PRO A 311 12.59 12.52 -2.41
C PRO A 311 13.00 11.08 -2.07
N SER A 312 12.12 10.13 -2.37
CA SER A 312 12.24 8.71 -2.07
C SER A 312 11.79 7.84 -3.24
N GLY A 313 12.11 6.55 -3.17
CA GLY A 313 11.49 5.52 -3.98
C GLY A 313 10.14 5.10 -3.44
N HIS A 314 9.73 3.90 -3.86
CA HIS A 314 8.43 3.32 -3.51
C HIS A 314 8.22 3.17 -1.98
N TRP A 315 9.23 2.76 -1.25
CA TRP A 315 9.18 2.46 0.20
C TRP A 315 9.34 3.72 1.08
N MET A 316 8.66 4.81 0.74
CA MET A 316 8.92 6.13 1.31
C MET A 316 8.78 6.19 2.83
N ALA A 317 7.83 5.45 3.43
CA ALA A 317 7.60 5.43 4.87
C ALA A 317 8.79 4.86 5.66
N GLN A 318 9.58 4.00 5.01
CA GLN A 318 10.76 3.34 5.55
C GLN A 318 12.05 4.05 5.12
N GLU A 319 12.09 4.58 3.89
CA GLU A 319 13.26 5.27 3.31
C GLU A 319 13.42 6.69 3.87
N LYS A 320 12.30 7.39 4.06
CA LYS A 320 12.24 8.79 4.50
C LYS A 320 11.25 8.99 5.66
N PRO A 321 11.42 8.25 6.77
CA PRO A 321 10.44 8.25 7.86
C PRO A 321 10.24 9.64 8.48
N VAL A 322 11.30 10.45 8.58
CA VAL A 322 11.23 11.80 9.16
C VAL A 322 10.36 12.72 8.30
N GLU A 323 10.61 12.73 6.98
CA GLU A 323 9.87 13.55 6.02
C GLU A 323 8.41 13.12 5.92
N VAL A 324 8.15 11.80 5.89
CA VAL A 324 6.79 11.26 5.86
C VAL A 324 6.04 11.61 7.15
N ASN A 325 6.65 11.38 8.32
CA ASN A 325 6.06 11.73 9.61
C ASN A 325 5.77 13.23 9.73
N ALA A 326 6.69 14.09 9.26
CA ALA A 326 6.50 15.53 9.27
C ALA A 326 5.34 15.97 8.35
N ALA A 327 5.22 15.39 7.15
CA ALA A 327 4.14 15.69 6.22
C ALA A 327 2.77 15.27 6.78
N LEU A 328 2.68 14.03 7.31
CA LEU A 328 1.47 13.51 7.94
C LEU A 328 1.09 14.33 9.19
N ALA A 329 2.04 14.63 10.07
CA ALA A 329 1.80 15.43 11.30
C ALA A 329 1.34 16.85 10.97
N LYS A 330 1.98 17.51 9.99
CA LYS A 330 1.57 18.85 9.55
C LYS A 330 0.15 18.86 9.00
N TRP A 331 -0.20 17.86 8.19
CA TRP A 331 -1.54 17.73 7.63
C TRP A 331 -2.58 17.44 8.70
N THR A 332 -2.32 16.49 9.62
CA THR A 332 -3.24 16.18 10.71
C THR A 332 -3.44 17.37 11.64
N ALA A 333 -2.41 18.15 11.95
CA ALA A 333 -2.53 19.36 12.76
C ALA A 333 -3.37 20.44 12.09
N ALA A 334 -3.25 20.58 10.77
CA ALA A 334 -4.00 21.58 10.01
C ALA A 334 -5.48 21.20 9.82
N GLN A 335 -5.76 19.91 9.59
CA GLN A 335 -7.10 19.44 9.24
C GLN A 335 -7.93 19.01 10.46
N PHE A 336 -7.27 18.56 11.54
CA PHE A 336 -7.95 17.95 12.69
C PHE A 336 -7.39 18.49 14.03
N PRO A 337 -7.38 19.83 14.24
CA PRO A 337 -6.80 20.40 15.48
C PRO A 337 -7.50 19.86 16.74
N ASP A 338 -8.79 19.55 16.66
CA ASP A 338 -9.59 19.07 17.81
C ASP A 338 -9.36 17.57 18.14
N LEU A 339 -8.64 16.83 17.30
CA LEU A 339 -8.36 15.41 17.53
C LEU A 339 -7.03 15.19 18.28
N TRP A 340 -6.26 16.23 18.48
CA TRP A 340 -5.00 16.14 19.24
C TRP A 340 -5.31 16.12 20.72
N LEU A 341 -4.88 15.04 21.42
CA LEU A 341 -4.91 15.04 22.88
C LEU A 341 -3.82 15.97 23.38
N VAL A 342 -4.24 17.04 24.03
CA VAL A 342 -3.36 18.01 24.71
C VAL A 342 -2.93 17.46 26.06
#